data_a832f119bbe5dbfd914691ba674f2148
#
_entry.id   a832f119bbe5dbfd914691ba674f2148
#
_cell.length_a   1.000
_cell.length_b   1.000
_cell.length_c   1.000
_cell.angle_alpha   90.00
_cell.angle_beta   90.00
_cell.angle_gamma   90.00
#
_symmetry.space_group_name_H-M   'P 1'
#
loop_
_entity.id
_entity.type
_entity.pdbx_description
1 polymer ?
#
loop_
_entity_poly.entity_id
_entity_poly.type
_entity_poly.pdbx_seq_one_letter_code
_entity_poly.pdbx_strand_id
1 'polypeptide(L)'
;MYMWHSMHQYHEVQNGIVQQVRGLVNRSTKGDSTSELHRQATRDLESAVSAWHSSFCRLIRFQRDFIRSLHGWFKLTLLPVDNDNINANRETSDVYAFCDEWKLALDRVPDTVASEAIKSFVNVVHVITVKQSEEFKIRKRTETASKELEKKASSLRTIEKKFYHSYSMVGIGLPDAGPDNGQALDARDPLAEKKSELAACQRRVEDEMLRHSKAVEVTRAMTLNNLQTGLPGVFGALTSFSALFTEALQTVCNRSYAIK
;
A
#
# COMPACT_ATOMS: atom_id res chain seq x y z
N MET A 1 -16.35 -18.58 -23.08
CA MET A 1 -17.48 -18.56 -22.15
C MET A 1 -17.13 -19.20 -20.80
N TYR A 2 -16.74 -20.49 -20.71
CA TYR A 2 -16.45 -21.18 -19.43
C TYR A 2 -15.47 -20.42 -18.51
N MET A 3 -14.38 -19.88 -19.05
CA MET A 3 -13.41 -19.09 -18.28
C MET A 3 -14.07 -17.91 -17.54
N TRP A 4 -14.87 -17.12 -18.23
CA TRP A 4 -15.54 -15.95 -17.63
C TRP A 4 -16.60 -16.32 -16.63
N HIS A 5 -17.34 -17.43 -16.87
CA HIS A 5 -18.28 -17.96 -15.91
C HIS A 5 -17.57 -18.39 -14.61
N SER A 6 -16.46 -19.13 -14.71
CA SER A 6 -15.67 -19.52 -13.54
C SER A 6 -15.07 -18.30 -12.84
N MET A 7 -14.56 -17.32 -13.59
CA MET A 7 -14.04 -16.07 -13.00
C MET A 7 -15.14 -15.32 -12.23
N HIS A 8 -16.36 -15.26 -12.77
CA HIS A 8 -17.48 -14.63 -12.09
C HIS A 8 -17.79 -15.34 -10.76
N GLN A 9 -17.88 -16.66 -10.75
CA GLN A 9 -18.11 -17.46 -9.53
C GLN A 9 -17.02 -17.19 -8.47
N TYR A 10 -15.75 -17.16 -8.89
CA TYR A 10 -14.63 -16.85 -7.95
C TYR A 10 -14.70 -15.41 -7.43
N HIS A 11 -15.04 -14.43 -8.28
CA HIS A 11 -15.20 -13.05 -7.83
C HIS A 11 -16.36 -12.89 -6.85
N GLU A 12 -17.46 -13.61 -7.02
CA GLU A 12 -18.58 -13.63 -6.05
C GLU A 12 -18.12 -14.14 -4.68
N VAL A 13 -17.41 -15.28 -4.65
CA VAL A 13 -16.87 -15.85 -3.42
C VAL A 13 -15.88 -14.88 -2.75
N GLN A 14 -14.96 -14.33 -3.53
CA GLN A 14 -13.97 -13.37 -3.04
C GLN A 14 -14.62 -12.11 -2.49
N ASN A 15 -15.63 -11.57 -3.18
CA ASN A 15 -16.40 -10.43 -2.71
C ASN A 15 -17.10 -10.72 -1.38
N GLY A 16 -17.72 -11.91 -1.25
CA GLY A 16 -18.35 -12.37 0.00
C GLY A 16 -17.35 -12.41 1.17
N ILE A 17 -16.14 -12.97 0.94
CA ILE A 17 -15.08 -13.03 1.94
C ILE A 17 -14.63 -11.62 2.35
N VAL A 18 -14.39 -10.75 1.38
CA VAL A 18 -13.87 -9.39 1.62
C VAL A 18 -14.90 -8.51 2.34
N GLN A 19 -16.20 -8.70 2.09
CA GLN A 19 -17.24 -8.00 2.85
C GLN A 19 -17.22 -8.36 4.35
N GLN A 20 -16.86 -9.60 4.71
CA GLN A 20 -16.72 -10.00 6.11
C GLN A 20 -15.53 -9.33 6.80
N VAL A 21 -14.46 -8.99 6.06
CA VAL A 21 -13.28 -8.31 6.61
C VAL A 21 -13.58 -6.90 7.12
N ARG A 22 -14.64 -6.25 6.62
CA ARG A 22 -15.09 -4.93 7.10
C ARG A 22 -15.37 -4.87 8.61
N GLY A 23 -15.82 -5.97 9.19
CA GLY A 23 -16.16 -6.07 10.61
C GLY A 23 -14.98 -6.44 11.52
N LEU A 24 -13.81 -6.71 10.98
CA LEU A 24 -12.66 -7.12 11.79
C LEU A 24 -12.09 -5.91 12.55
N VAL A 25 -12.10 -6.01 13.86
CA VAL A 25 -11.48 -5.03 14.75
C VAL A 25 -10.02 -5.43 14.99
N ASN A 26 -9.10 -4.50 14.78
CA ASN A 26 -7.70 -4.73 15.12
C ASN A 26 -7.52 -4.77 16.64
N ARG A 27 -7.37 -5.96 17.21
CA ARG A 27 -7.03 -6.20 18.60
C ARG A 27 -5.52 -6.18 18.86
N SER A 28 -4.75 -5.58 17.97
CA SER A 28 -3.28 -5.55 18.09
C SER A 28 -2.85 -4.90 19.41
N THR A 29 -1.91 -5.55 20.09
CA THR A 29 -1.26 -5.08 21.30
C THR A 29 -0.64 -3.70 21.08
N LYS A 30 -0.86 -2.82 22.05
CA LYS A 30 -0.36 -1.45 22.10
C LYS A 30 1.17 -1.46 21.99
N GLY A 31 1.72 -0.85 20.95
CA GLY A 31 3.13 -0.45 20.99
C GLY A 31 4.08 -0.90 19.88
N ASP A 32 3.77 -1.94 19.09
CA ASP A 32 4.75 -2.39 18.09
C ASP A 32 4.77 -1.50 16.83
N SER A 33 5.94 -0.95 16.53
CA SER A 33 6.16 -0.21 15.28
C SER A 33 6.10 -1.13 14.06
N THR A 34 5.81 -0.55 12.89
CA THR A 34 5.84 -1.27 11.61
C THR A 34 7.22 -1.89 11.37
N SER A 35 7.27 -3.22 11.25
CA SER A 35 8.53 -3.93 10.98
C SER A 35 9.01 -3.70 9.54
N GLU A 36 10.30 -3.88 9.28
CA GLU A 36 10.84 -3.77 7.92
C GLU A 36 10.24 -4.83 6.98
N LEU A 37 9.98 -6.03 7.49
CA LEU A 37 9.30 -7.09 6.75
C LEU A 37 7.89 -6.65 6.32
N HIS A 38 7.14 -6.02 7.21
CA HIS A 38 5.80 -5.51 6.92
C HIS A 38 5.86 -4.39 5.87
N ARG A 39 6.84 -3.49 5.97
CA ARG A 39 7.05 -2.43 4.97
C ARG A 39 7.39 -3.00 3.60
N GLN A 40 8.25 -4.03 3.56
CA GLN A 40 8.58 -4.70 2.31
C GLN A 40 7.34 -5.38 1.71
N ALA A 41 6.58 -6.13 2.50
CA ALA A 41 5.34 -6.76 2.04
C ALA A 41 4.32 -5.75 1.48
N THR A 42 4.25 -4.53 2.06
CA THR A 42 3.36 -3.48 1.54
C THR A 42 3.85 -2.95 0.18
N ARG A 43 5.16 -2.78 -0.02
CA ARG A 43 5.74 -2.42 -1.33
C ARG A 43 5.52 -3.50 -2.39
N ASP A 44 5.69 -4.75 -2.00
CA ASP A 44 5.46 -5.89 -2.88
C ASP A 44 3.98 -5.98 -3.28
N LEU A 45 3.06 -5.72 -2.34
CA LEU A 45 1.63 -5.62 -2.62
C LEU A 45 1.32 -4.49 -3.61
N GLU A 46 1.89 -3.30 -3.42
CA GLU A 46 1.72 -2.16 -4.34
C GLU A 46 2.14 -2.54 -5.76
N SER A 47 3.31 -3.15 -5.90
CA SER A 47 3.83 -3.63 -7.19
C SER A 47 2.93 -4.71 -7.80
N ALA A 48 2.50 -5.69 -7.01
CA ALA A 48 1.63 -6.78 -7.47
C ALA A 48 0.27 -6.28 -7.94
N VAL A 49 -0.37 -5.36 -7.21
CA VAL A 49 -1.67 -4.78 -7.61
C VAL A 49 -1.53 -3.91 -8.86
N SER A 50 -0.42 -3.17 -9.00
CA SER A 50 -0.13 -2.39 -10.22
C SER A 50 0.06 -3.31 -11.44
N ALA A 51 0.78 -4.41 -11.30
CA ALA A 51 0.93 -5.42 -12.34
C ALA A 51 -0.40 -6.09 -12.68
N TRP A 52 -1.24 -6.36 -11.68
CA TRP A 52 -2.59 -6.90 -11.87
C TRP A 52 -3.47 -5.94 -12.68
N HIS A 53 -3.50 -4.64 -12.33
CA HIS A 53 -4.21 -3.62 -13.11
C HIS A 53 -3.78 -3.64 -14.59
N SER A 54 -2.46 -3.62 -14.83
CA SER A 54 -1.91 -3.65 -16.19
C SER A 54 -2.31 -4.92 -16.95
N SER A 55 -2.30 -6.07 -16.28
CA SER A 55 -2.67 -7.36 -16.86
C SER A 55 -4.17 -7.45 -17.15
N PHE A 56 -5.02 -6.91 -16.26
CA PHE A 56 -6.46 -6.81 -16.48
C PHE A 56 -6.77 -5.98 -17.74
N CYS A 57 -6.24 -4.76 -17.82
CA CYS A 57 -6.45 -3.89 -18.98
C CYS A 57 -5.96 -4.54 -20.28
N ARG A 58 -4.83 -5.24 -20.24
CA ARG A 58 -4.26 -5.95 -21.40
C ARG A 58 -5.13 -7.13 -21.82
N LEU A 59 -5.65 -7.92 -20.87
CA LEU A 59 -6.54 -9.04 -21.16
C LEU A 59 -7.79 -8.58 -21.92
N ILE A 60 -8.46 -7.54 -21.44
CA ILE A 60 -9.68 -7.01 -22.08
C ILE A 60 -9.37 -6.46 -23.47
N ARG A 61 -8.25 -5.72 -23.62
CA ARG A 61 -7.81 -5.22 -24.92
C ARG A 61 -7.57 -6.35 -25.91
N PHE A 62 -6.81 -7.37 -25.52
CA PHE A 62 -6.52 -8.49 -26.42
C PHE A 62 -7.76 -9.24 -26.87
N GLN A 63 -8.75 -9.42 -25.99
CA GLN A 63 -10.02 -10.06 -26.38
C GLN A 63 -10.80 -9.23 -27.39
N ARG A 64 -10.86 -7.91 -27.21
CA ARG A 64 -11.48 -7.00 -28.18
C ARG A 64 -10.72 -6.96 -29.49
N ASP A 65 -9.41 -6.87 -29.44
CA ASP A 65 -8.56 -6.83 -30.65
C ASP A 65 -8.63 -8.14 -31.43
N PHE A 66 -8.69 -9.28 -30.73
CA PHE A 66 -8.88 -10.59 -31.36
C PHE A 66 -10.19 -10.64 -32.17
N ILE A 67 -11.32 -10.29 -31.58
CA ILE A 67 -12.61 -10.34 -32.31
C ILE A 67 -12.71 -9.30 -33.41
N ARG A 68 -12.11 -8.10 -33.22
CA ARG A 68 -12.04 -7.07 -34.27
C ARG A 68 -11.19 -7.55 -35.47
N SER A 69 -10.07 -8.21 -35.22
CA SER A 69 -9.23 -8.76 -36.27
C SER A 69 -9.95 -9.90 -37.01
N LEU A 70 -10.64 -10.78 -36.28
CA LEU A 70 -11.43 -11.85 -36.87
C LEU A 70 -12.58 -11.31 -37.74
N HIS A 71 -13.33 -10.34 -37.21
CA HIS A 71 -14.39 -9.65 -37.95
C HIS A 71 -13.84 -8.94 -39.20
N GLY A 72 -12.71 -8.26 -39.09
CA GLY A 72 -12.04 -7.62 -40.23
C GLY A 72 -11.62 -8.64 -41.29
N TRP A 73 -11.08 -9.79 -40.89
CA TRP A 73 -10.72 -10.86 -41.82
C TRP A 73 -11.95 -11.40 -42.55
N PHE A 74 -13.05 -11.69 -41.87
CA PHE A 74 -14.29 -12.11 -42.49
C PHE A 74 -14.84 -11.06 -43.47
N LYS A 75 -14.78 -9.78 -43.13
CA LYS A 75 -15.19 -8.70 -44.00
C LYS A 75 -14.43 -8.68 -45.33
N LEU A 76 -13.14 -8.98 -45.31
CA LEU A 76 -12.29 -9.05 -46.50
C LEU A 76 -12.52 -10.32 -47.34
N THR A 77 -12.79 -11.46 -46.70
CA THR A 77 -13.00 -12.75 -47.40
C THR A 77 -14.40 -12.90 -47.98
N LEU A 78 -15.37 -12.16 -47.45
CA LEU A 78 -16.76 -12.19 -47.92
C LEU A 78 -17.07 -11.09 -48.96
N LEU A 79 -16.09 -10.35 -49.47
CA LEU A 79 -16.27 -9.54 -50.68
C LEU A 79 -16.72 -10.47 -51.80
N PRO A 80 -17.84 -10.18 -52.49
CA PRO A 80 -18.39 -11.09 -53.50
C PRO A 80 -17.36 -11.30 -54.62
N VAL A 81 -16.82 -12.52 -54.67
CA VAL A 81 -16.28 -13.08 -55.89
C VAL A 81 -17.49 -13.57 -56.65
N ASP A 82 -17.71 -13.05 -57.85
CA ASP A 82 -18.86 -13.28 -58.72
C ASP A 82 -19.46 -14.70 -58.61
N ASN A 83 -20.76 -14.71 -58.35
CA ASN A 83 -21.83 -15.60 -58.84
C ASN A 83 -21.80 -17.12 -58.63
N ASP A 84 -22.97 -17.61 -58.28
CA ASP A 84 -23.70 -18.84 -58.55
C ASP A 84 -23.99 -19.80 -57.42
N ASN A 85 -23.72 -19.46 -56.15
CA ASN A 85 -24.17 -20.34 -55.04
C ASN A 85 -24.95 -19.55 -53.99
N ILE A 86 -26.28 -19.46 -54.15
CA ILE A 86 -27.20 -18.77 -53.21
C ILE A 86 -27.12 -19.36 -51.77
N ASN A 87 -26.85 -20.66 -51.63
CA ASN A 87 -26.72 -21.33 -50.33
C ASN A 87 -25.38 -20.98 -49.62
N ALA A 88 -24.27 -20.92 -50.34
CA ALA A 88 -22.96 -20.49 -49.80
C ALA A 88 -23.00 -19.03 -49.32
N ASN A 89 -23.77 -18.20 -50.01
CA ASN A 89 -23.94 -16.81 -49.64
C ASN A 89 -24.73 -16.59 -48.34
N ARG A 90 -25.65 -17.50 -47.98
CA ARG A 90 -26.46 -17.44 -46.77
C ARG A 90 -25.63 -17.85 -45.52
N GLU A 91 -24.88 -18.95 -45.59
CA GLU A 91 -24.05 -19.44 -44.49
C GLU A 91 -22.91 -18.44 -44.17
N THR A 92 -22.29 -17.85 -45.20
CA THR A 92 -21.27 -16.80 -45.04
C THR A 92 -21.82 -15.54 -44.42
N SER A 93 -23.08 -15.16 -44.75
CA SER A 93 -23.79 -14.03 -44.16
C SER A 93 -24.06 -14.26 -42.66
N ASP A 94 -24.46 -15.47 -42.27
CA ASP A 94 -24.79 -15.83 -40.88
C ASP A 94 -23.53 -15.82 -39.99
N VAL A 95 -22.40 -16.35 -40.48
CA VAL A 95 -21.11 -16.32 -39.78
C VAL A 95 -20.60 -14.89 -39.60
N TYR A 96 -20.73 -14.06 -40.62
CA TYR A 96 -20.38 -12.63 -40.53
C TYR A 96 -21.23 -11.91 -39.48
N ALA A 97 -22.56 -12.09 -39.53
CA ALA A 97 -23.49 -11.51 -38.58
C ALA A 97 -23.17 -11.95 -37.14
N PHE A 98 -22.80 -13.23 -36.94
CA PHE A 98 -22.33 -13.74 -35.65
C PHE A 98 -21.06 -13.04 -35.15
N CYS A 99 -20.06 -12.85 -36.02
CA CYS A 99 -18.83 -12.16 -35.65
C CYS A 99 -19.04 -10.69 -35.33
N ASP A 100 -19.94 -10.02 -36.08
CA ASP A 100 -20.30 -8.64 -35.81
C ASP A 100 -21.02 -8.48 -34.46
N GLU A 101 -21.95 -9.37 -34.17
CA GLU A 101 -22.63 -9.39 -32.86
C GLU A 101 -21.67 -9.68 -31.71
N TRP A 102 -20.74 -10.62 -31.87
CA TRP A 102 -19.72 -10.90 -30.87
C TRP A 102 -18.86 -9.67 -30.61
N LYS A 103 -18.39 -9.01 -31.66
CA LYS A 103 -17.65 -7.74 -31.55
C LYS A 103 -18.45 -6.68 -30.81
N LEU A 104 -19.71 -6.47 -31.19
CA LEU A 104 -20.59 -5.50 -30.54
C LEU A 104 -20.86 -5.85 -29.07
N ALA A 105 -21.02 -7.11 -28.74
CA ALA A 105 -21.21 -7.58 -27.37
C ALA A 105 -20.02 -7.23 -26.48
N LEU A 106 -18.78 -7.49 -26.95
CA LEU A 106 -17.57 -7.15 -26.20
C LEU A 106 -17.28 -5.65 -26.12
N ASP A 107 -17.62 -4.89 -27.17
CA ASP A 107 -17.44 -3.44 -27.20
C ASP A 107 -18.42 -2.71 -26.24
N ARG A 108 -19.58 -3.31 -25.96
CA ARG A 108 -20.59 -2.77 -25.03
C ARG A 108 -20.29 -3.02 -23.55
N VAL A 109 -19.48 -4.03 -23.20
CA VAL A 109 -19.15 -4.30 -21.80
C VAL A 109 -18.22 -3.21 -21.26
N PRO A 110 -18.64 -2.43 -20.23
CA PRO A 110 -17.82 -1.37 -19.67
C PRO A 110 -16.74 -1.97 -18.75
N ASP A 111 -15.47 -1.84 -19.11
CA ASP A 111 -14.32 -2.26 -18.28
C ASP A 111 -13.75 -1.14 -17.39
N THR A 112 -14.18 0.10 -17.62
CA THR A 112 -13.67 1.27 -16.93
C THR A 112 -13.88 1.22 -15.43
N VAL A 113 -15.07 0.79 -14.97
CA VAL A 113 -15.39 0.73 -13.52
C VAL A 113 -14.47 -0.26 -12.80
N ALA A 114 -14.25 -1.44 -13.35
CA ALA A 114 -13.36 -2.44 -12.76
C ALA A 114 -11.89 -1.99 -12.82
N SER A 115 -11.46 -1.44 -13.95
CA SER A 115 -10.11 -0.89 -14.11
C SER A 115 -9.82 0.23 -13.12
N GLU A 116 -10.71 1.21 -12.99
CA GLU A 116 -10.54 2.33 -12.05
C GLU A 116 -10.63 1.87 -10.59
N ALA A 117 -11.43 0.85 -10.26
CA ALA A 117 -11.46 0.27 -8.92
C ALA A 117 -10.11 -0.36 -8.54
N ILE A 118 -9.48 -1.14 -9.43
CA ILE A 118 -8.15 -1.72 -9.20
C ILE A 118 -7.11 -0.60 -9.08
N LYS A 119 -7.14 0.39 -9.97
CA LYS A 119 -6.21 1.53 -9.95
C LYS A 119 -6.36 2.38 -8.69
N SER A 120 -7.59 2.60 -8.23
CA SER A 120 -7.86 3.27 -6.96
C SER A 120 -7.25 2.51 -5.79
N PHE A 121 -7.31 1.17 -5.82
CA PHE A 121 -6.69 0.35 -4.78
C PHE A 121 -5.15 0.41 -4.82
N VAL A 122 -4.51 0.53 -5.99
CA VAL A 122 -3.07 0.84 -6.08
C VAL A 122 -2.74 2.12 -5.30
N ASN A 123 -3.53 3.18 -5.50
CA ASN A 123 -3.32 4.45 -4.78
C ASN A 123 -3.52 4.29 -3.27
N VAL A 124 -4.50 3.49 -2.84
CA VAL A 124 -4.73 3.16 -1.42
C VAL A 124 -3.49 2.49 -0.81
N VAL A 125 -2.91 1.49 -1.47
CA VAL A 125 -1.70 0.81 -1.01
C VAL A 125 -0.49 1.76 -1.02
N HIS A 126 -0.38 2.61 -2.04
CA HIS A 126 0.67 3.64 -2.10
C HIS A 126 0.63 4.59 -0.88
N VAL A 127 -0.55 5.07 -0.50
CA VAL A 127 -0.72 5.92 0.69
C VAL A 127 -0.26 5.20 1.96
N ILE A 128 -0.51 3.89 2.09
CA ILE A 128 -0.01 3.08 3.21
C ILE A 128 1.53 3.04 3.19
N THR A 129 2.14 2.78 2.05
CA THR A 129 3.61 2.76 1.87
C THR A 129 4.25 4.10 2.28
N VAL A 130 3.65 5.22 1.89
CA VAL A 130 4.12 6.57 2.26
C VAL A 130 4.06 6.77 3.78
N LYS A 131 2.94 6.41 4.40
CA LYS A 131 2.77 6.57 5.87
C LYS A 131 3.71 5.69 6.68
N GLN A 132 3.92 4.45 6.27
CA GLN A 132 4.93 3.58 6.87
C GLN A 132 6.35 4.16 6.74
N SER A 133 6.64 4.84 5.63
CA SER A 133 7.93 5.51 5.42
C SER A 133 8.11 6.74 6.31
N GLU A 134 7.04 7.50 6.56
CA GLU A 134 7.04 8.62 7.51
C GLU A 134 7.26 8.13 8.94
N GLU A 135 6.54 7.08 9.39
CA GLU A 135 6.74 6.43 10.69
C GLU A 135 8.20 5.99 10.89
N PHE A 136 8.78 5.35 9.88
CA PHE A 136 10.16 4.90 9.93
C PHE A 136 11.17 6.05 10.06
N LYS A 137 10.94 7.19 9.39
CA LYS A 137 11.78 8.39 9.55
C LYS A 137 11.71 8.93 10.98
N ILE A 138 10.51 8.96 11.58
CA ILE A 138 10.33 9.38 12.97
C ILE A 138 11.06 8.42 13.91
N ARG A 139 10.88 7.10 13.74
CA ARG A 139 11.60 6.08 14.51
C ARG A 139 13.11 6.27 14.47
N LYS A 140 13.69 6.52 13.29
CA LYS A 140 15.13 6.79 13.18
C LYS A 140 15.56 8.05 13.94
N ARG A 141 14.73 9.10 13.97
CA ARG A 141 15.01 10.31 14.76
C ARG A 141 14.99 10.00 16.25
N THR A 142 14.01 9.22 16.73
CA THR A 142 13.92 8.78 18.13
C THR A 142 15.15 7.96 18.51
N GLU A 143 15.55 6.99 17.68
CA GLU A 143 16.76 6.19 17.91
C GLU A 143 18.04 7.05 17.97
N THR A 144 18.15 8.06 17.10
CA THR A 144 19.29 8.99 17.09
C THR A 144 19.31 9.84 18.35
N ALA A 145 18.17 10.41 18.74
CA ALA A 145 18.05 11.22 19.96
C ALA A 145 18.36 10.39 21.22
N SER A 146 17.90 9.14 21.30
CA SER A 146 18.21 8.24 22.42
C SER A 146 19.71 7.93 22.50
N LYS A 147 20.37 7.67 21.38
CA LYS A 147 21.83 7.46 21.36
C LYS A 147 22.60 8.72 21.78
N GLU A 148 22.14 9.91 21.39
CA GLU A 148 22.73 11.18 21.81
C GLU A 148 22.59 11.39 23.32
N LEU A 149 21.41 11.09 23.88
CA LEU A 149 21.15 11.12 25.32
C LEU A 149 22.09 10.18 26.10
N GLU A 150 22.25 8.95 25.62
CA GLU A 150 23.12 7.96 26.25
C GLU A 150 24.59 8.42 26.25
N LYS A 151 25.08 9.00 25.14
CA LYS A 151 26.43 9.57 25.06
C LYS A 151 26.62 10.72 26.05
N LYS A 152 25.65 11.64 26.14
CA LYS A 152 25.73 12.78 27.07
C LYS A 152 25.67 12.32 28.53
N ALA A 153 24.81 11.33 28.83
CA ALA A 153 24.72 10.73 30.16
C ALA A 153 26.02 10.03 30.57
N SER A 154 26.67 9.29 29.66
CA SER A 154 27.97 8.63 29.91
C SER A 154 29.07 9.66 30.14
N SER A 155 29.09 10.73 29.33
CA SER A 155 30.05 11.81 29.50
C SER A 155 29.91 12.53 30.83
N LEU A 156 28.67 12.84 31.25
CA LEU A 156 28.38 13.45 32.54
C LEU A 156 28.88 12.57 33.71
N ARG A 157 28.55 11.27 33.68
CA ARG A 157 29.03 10.33 34.70
C ARG A 157 30.58 10.29 34.83
N THR A 158 31.26 10.41 33.69
CA THR A 158 32.72 10.44 33.65
C THR A 158 33.27 11.74 34.27
N ILE A 159 32.65 12.89 33.98
CA ILE A 159 33.01 14.18 34.56
C ILE A 159 32.70 14.18 36.06
N GLU A 160 31.55 13.71 36.49
CA GLU A 160 31.17 13.60 37.90
C GLU A 160 32.20 12.74 38.68
N LYS A 161 32.60 11.58 38.18
CA LYS A 161 33.61 10.72 38.80
C LYS A 161 34.94 11.46 38.95
N LYS A 162 35.42 12.19 37.93
CA LYS A 162 36.63 12.97 38.00
C LYS A 162 36.55 14.12 39.02
N PHE A 163 35.42 14.80 39.08
CA PHE A 163 35.14 15.89 39.98
C PHE A 163 35.14 15.41 41.44
N TYR A 164 34.40 14.34 41.75
CA TYR A 164 34.38 13.75 43.09
C TYR A 164 35.75 13.19 43.50
N HIS A 165 36.52 12.58 42.59
CA HIS A 165 37.85 12.08 42.89
C HIS A 165 38.81 13.24 43.18
N SER A 166 38.75 14.35 42.45
CA SER A 166 39.52 15.54 42.71
C SER A 166 39.16 16.16 44.06
N TYR A 167 37.89 16.24 44.43
CA TYR A 167 37.46 16.75 45.74
C TYR A 167 37.89 15.87 46.89
N SER A 168 37.88 14.55 46.74
CA SER A 168 38.35 13.59 47.75
C SER A 168 39.84 13.69 47.98
N MET A 169 40.63 13.99 46.98
CA MET A 169 42.09 14.20 47.11
C MET A 169 42.48 15.52 47.78
N VAL A 170 41.67 16.59 47.58
CA VAL A 170 41.91 17.92 48.18
C VAL A 170 41.52 17.92 49.66
N GLY A 171 40.59 17.05 50.08
CA GLY A 171 40.15 16.94 51.48
C GLY A 171 41.10 16.21 52.43
N ILE A 172 42.22 15.64 51.95
CA ILE A 172 43.18 14.87 52.79
C ILE A 172 44.46 15.65 53.13
N GLY A 173 44.59 16.89 52.79
CA GLY A 173 45.81 17.65 53.11
C GLY A 173 45.61 19.12 53.15
N LEU A 174 45.34 19.67 54.35
CA LEU A 174 46.07 20.81 54.93
C LEU A 174 45.35 21.29 56.21
N PRO A 175 46.04 21.40 57.34
CA PRO A 175 45.59 22.23 58.43
C PRO A 175 46.02 23.66 58.20
N ASP A 176 45.12 24.57 58.47
CA ASP A 176 45.41 25.97 58.83
C ASP A 176 45.96 26.91 57.71
N ALA A 177 45.04 27.65 57.13
CA ALA A 177 45.35 29.01 56.65
C ALA A 177 44.06 29.84 56.73
N GLY A 178 44.16 30.96 57.45
CA GLY A 178 43.15 31.86 57.97
C GLY A 178 42.10 32.43 57.04
N PRO A 179 41.13 33.17 57.65
CA PRO A 179 39.98 33.72 56.93
C PRO A 179 40.36 35.03 56.27
N ASP A 180 40.65 35.05 55.02
CA ASP A 180 40.40 36.21 54.15
C ASP A 180 40.73 35.88 52.68
N ASN A 181 39.71 35.65 51.90
CA ASN A 181 39.56 36.10 50.55
C ASN A 181 38.21 35.65 50.01
N GLY A 182 37.24 36.51 50.23
CA GLY A 182 35.97 36.48 49.52
C GLY A 182 36.13 36.73 48.04
N GLN A 183 36.80 35.87 47.31
CA GLN A 183 36.58 35.73 45.88
C GLN A 183 35.46 34.75 45.67
N ALA A 184 34.26 35.33 45.47
CA ALA A 184 33.16 34.64 44.89
C ALA A 184 33.66 33.93 43.64
N LEU A 185 33.87 32.63 43.73
CA LEU A 185 33.95 31.74 42.59
C LEU A 185 32.57 31.77 41.89
N ASP A 186 32.38 32.85 41.11
CA ASP A 186 31.35 32.88 40.06
C ASP A 186 31.81 31.99 38.91
N ALA A 187 32.27 30.82 39.27
CA ALA A 187 32.50 29.73 38.33
C ALA A 187 31.14 29.15 38.05
N ARG A 188 30.54 29.50 36.92
CA ARG A 188 29.49 28.72 36.29
C ARG A 188 29.87 27.26 36.50
N ASP A 189 29.09 26.57 37.35
CA ASP A 189 29.35 25.16 37.66
C ASP A 189 29.27 24.36 36.35
N PRO A 190 30.40 23.90 35.79
CA PRO A 190 30.38 23.17 34.52
C PRO A 190 29.55 21.91 34.58
N LEU A 191 29.29 21.42 35.79
CA LEU A 191 28.40 20.30 36.06
C LEU A 191 26.92 20.70 35.89
N ALA A 192 26.55 21.93 36.33
CA ALA A 192 25.18 22.46 36.20
C ALA A 192 24.83 22.67 34.71
N GLU A 193 25.74 23.19 33.91
CA GLU A 193 25.54 23.33 32.46
C GLU A 193 25.35 21.97 31.79
N LYS A 194 26.16 20.98 32.08
CA LYS A 194 26.04 19.62 31.52
C LYS A 194 24.76 18.90 31.98
N LYS A 195 24.33 19.10 33.23
CA LYS A 195 23.05 18.63 33.71
C LYS A 195 21.87 19.26 32.97
N SER A 196 21.95 20.57 32.70
CA SER A 196 20.94 21.31 31.92
C SER A 196 20.86 20.78 30.47
N GLU A 197 22.00 20.56 29.82
CA GLU A 197 22.08 19.97 28.49
C GLU A 197 21.47 18.56 28.46
N LEU A 198 21.73 17.74 29.48
CA LEU A 198 21.17 16.39 29.60
C LEU A 198 19.64 16.44 29.75
N ALA A 199 19.13 17.33 30.60
CA ALA A 199 17.69 17.53 30.79
C ALA A 199 17.00 17.99 29.49
N ALA A 200 17.62 18.89 28.71
CA ALA A 200 17.13 19.30 27.41
C ALA A 200 17.09 18.13 26.42
N CYS A 201 18.14 17.30 26.43
CA CYS A 201 18.20 16.10 25.59
C CYS A 201 17.14 15.05 25.98
N GLN A 202 16.86 14.87 27.27
CA GLN A 202 15.79 14.01 27.76
C GLN A 202 14.42 14.46 27.25
N ARG A 203 14.09 15.73 27.39
CA ARG A 203 12.81 16.29 26.85
C ARG A 203 12.68 16.05 25.35
N ARG A 204 13.77 16.23 24.60
CA ARG A 204 13.76 15.96 23.16
C ARG A 204 13.48 14.49 22.84
N VAL A 205 14.06 13.56 23.61
CA VAL A 205 13.78 12.11 23.44
C VAL A 205 12.33 11.80 23.76
N GLU A 206 11.80 12.34 24.86
CA GLU A 206 10.40 12.18 25.25
C GLU A 206 9.44 12.68 24.17
N ASP A 207 9.71 13.87 23.61
CA ASP A 207 8.92 14.44 22.51
C ASP A 207 8.97 13.56 21.25
N GLU A 208 10.15 13.06 20.86
CA GLU A 208 10.28 12.19 19.68
C GLU A 208 9.63 10.82 19.92
N MET A 209 9.68 10.27 21.13
CA MET A 209 8.99 9.04 21.51
C MET A 209 7.47 9.21 21.43
N LEU A 210 6.93 10.33 21.90
CA LEU A 210 5.51 10.64 21.80
C LEU A 210 5.07 10.77 20.33
N ARG A 211 5.87 11.48 19.51
CA ARG A 211 5.63 11.59 18.06
C ARG A 211 5.64 10.23 17.38
N HIS A 212 6.60 9.37 17.74
CA HIS A 212 6.70 8.02 17.18
C HIS A 212 5.48 7.17 17.57
N SER A 213 5.08 7.16 18.84
CA SER A 213 3.89 6.43 19.30
C SER A 213 2.63 6.85 18.55
N LYS A 214 2.43 8.17 18.38
CA LYS A 214 1.30 8.71 17.61
C LYS A 214 1.37 8.32 16.13
N ALA A 215 2.57 8.34 15.52
CA ALA A 215 2.75 7.94 14.13
C ALA A 215 2.40 6.46 13.92
N VAL A 216 2.82 5.57 14.82
CA VAL A 216 2.48 4.14 14.81
C VAL A 216 0.97 3.93 14.88
N GLU A 217 0.29 4.61 15.79
CA GLU A 217 -1.17 4.51 15.94
C GLU A 217 -1.90 4.95 14.65
N VAL A 218 -1.53 6.11 14.12
CA VAL A 218 -2.11 6.65 12.87
C VAL A 218 -1.86 5.72 11.69
N THR A 219 -0.63 5.22 11.52
CA THR A 219 -0.28 4.31 10.43
C THR A 219 -1.09 3.03 10.49
N ARG A 220 -1.27 2.45 11.67
CA ARG A 220 -2.06 1.23 11.87
C ARG A 220 -3.53 1.43 11.58
N ALA A 221 -4.14 2.47 12.18
CA ALA A 221 -5.55 2.78 12.00
C ALA A 221 -5.85 3.03 10.51
N MET A 222 -4.99 3.79 9.84
CA MET A 222 -5.16 4.10 8.42
C MET A 222 -4.96 2.85 7.54
N THR A 223 -3.95 2.00 7.82
CA THR A 223 -3.71 0.77 7.06
C THR A 223 -4.92 -0.14 7.12
N LEU A 224 -5.46 -0.37 8.32
CA LEU A 224 -6.64 -1.20 8.50
C LEU A 224 -7.86 -0.63 7.77
N ASN A 225 -8.16 0.66 7.99
CA ASN A 225 -9.29 1.33 7.34
C ASN A 225 -9.19 1.29 5.82
N ASN A 226 -8.00 1.58 5.28
CA ASN A 226 -7.77 1.61 3.84
C ASN A 226 -7.95 0.22 3.19
N LEU A 227 -7.49 -0.84 3.83
CA LEU A 227 -7.69 -2.19 3.33
C LEU A 227 -9.16 -2.63 3.45
N GLN A 228 -9.81 -2.34 4.58
CA GLN A 228 -11.21 -2.67 4.81
C GLN A 228 -12.18 -1.94 3.89
N THR A 229 -11.83 -0.75 3.42
CA THR A 229 -12.67 0.03 2.49
C THR A 229 -12.30 -0.21 1.04
N GLY A 230 -11.02 -0.38 0.72
CA GLY A 230 -10.53 -0.53 -0.65
C GLY A 230 -10.83 -1.88 -1.27
N LEU A 231 -10.57 -2.98 -0.56
CA LEU A 231 -10.78 -4.34 -1.08
C LEU A 231 -12.22 -4.63 -1.50
N PRO A 232 -13.27 -4.31 -0.70
CA PRO A 232 -14.64 -4.52 -1.12
C PRO A 232 -15.03 -3.79 -2.39
N GLY A 233 -14.50 -2.59 -2.60
CA GLY A 233 -14.72 -1.82 -3.82
C GLY A 233 -14.17 -2.51 -5.07
N VAL A 234 -12.96 -3.07 -4.97
CA VAL A 234 -12.33 -3.81 -6.08
C VAL A 234 -13.12 -5.08 -6.41
N PHE A 235 -13.38 -5.93 -5.41
CA PHE A 235 -14.05 -7.21 -5.67
C PHE A 235 -15.51 -7.04 -6.07
N GLY A 236 -16.21 -6.02 -5.55
CA GLY A 236 -17.54 -5.66 -6.03
C GLY A 236 -17.55 -5.24 -7.50
N ALA A 237 -16.60 -4.39 -7.92
CA ALA A 237 -16.47 -3.97 -9.31
C ALA A 237 -16.10 -5.13 -10.24
N LEU A 238 -15.21 -6.04 -9.82
CA LEU A 238 -14.83 -7.23 -10.58
C LEU A 238 -15.99 -8.23 -10.72
N THR A 239 -16.78 -8.43 -9.66
CA THR A 239 -17.98 -9.27 -9.70
C THR A 239 -18.98 -8.74 -10.72
N SER A 240 -19.28 -7.45 -10.67
CA SER A 240 -20.20 -6.81 -11.62
C SER A 240 -19.67 -6.89 -13.06
N PHE A 241 -18.38 -6.62 -13.26
CA PHE A 241 -17.74 -6.71 -14.57
C PHE A 241 -17.80 -8.13 -15.15
N SER A 242 -17.40 -9.13 -14.36
CA SER A 242 -17.39 -10.53 -14.81
C SER A 242 -18.80 -11.08 -15.06
N ALA A 243 -19.81 -10.62 -14.33
CA ALA A 243 -21.22 -10.92 -14.61
C ALA A 243 -21.62 -10.40 -15.99
N LEU A 244 -21.41 -9.10 -16.25
CA LEU A 244 -21.76 -8.48 -17.54
C LEU A 244 -21.02 -9.13 -18.71
N PHE A 245 -19.73 -9.45 -18.51
CA PHE A 245 -18.94 -10.10 -19.55
C PHE A 245 -19.44 -11.53 -19.84
N THR A 246 -19.81 -12.27 -18.80
CA THR A 246 -20.38 -13.62 -18.93
C THR A 246 -21.73 -13.58 -19.64
N GLU A 247 -22.61 -12.64 -19.29
CA GLU A 247 -23.92 -12.45 -19.92
C GLU A 247 -23.76 -12.09 -21.40
N ALA A 248 -22.87 -11.15 -21.74
CA ALA A 248 -22.57 -10.77 -23.11
C ALA A 248 -22.13 -11.98 -23.96
N LEU A 249 -21.19 -12.80 -23.44
CA LEU A 249 -20.76 -14.01 -24.13
C LEU A 249 -21.83 -15.10 -24.20
N GLN A 250 -22.69 -15.22 -23.18
CA GLN A 250 -23.81 -16.16 -23.21
C GLN A 250 -24.81 -15.85 -24.32
N THR A 251 -25.12 -14.56 -24.51
CA THR A 251 -25.99 -14.08 -25.59
C THR A 251 -25.42 -14.47 -26.96
N VAL A 252 -24.12 -14.24 -27.17
CA VAL A 252 -23.41 -14.62 -28.40
C VAL A 252 -23.43 -16.14 -28.62
N CYS A 253 -23.16 -16.94 -27.56
CA CYS A 253 -23.22 -18.41 -27.66
C CYS A 253 -24.61 -18.95 -27.99
N ASN A 254 -25.66 -18.40 -27.38
CA ASN A 254 -27.04 -18.83 -27.66
C ASN A 254 -27.39 -18.60 -29.14
N ARG A 255 -26.92 -17.50 -29.71
CA ARG A 255 -27.14 -17.24 -31.15
C ARG A 255 -26.35 -18.21 -32.04
N SER A 256 -25.13 -18.63 -31.66
CA SER A 256 -24.37 -19.60 -32.44
C SER A 256 -25.09 -20.95 -32.55
N TYR A 257 -25.87 -21.32 -31.55
CA TYR A 257 -26.71 -22.56 -31.61
C TYR A 257 -27.93 -22.38 -32.51
N ALA A 258 -28.39 -21.17 -32.74
CA ALA A 258 -29.53 -20.90 -33.60
C ALA A 258 -29.17 -20.88 -35.10
N ILE A 259 -27.88 -20.79 -35.43
CA ILE A 259 -27.34 -20.80 -36.79
C ILE A 259 -27.22 -22.24 -37.38
N LYS A 260 -27.44 -23.28 -36.58
CA LYS A 260 -27.52 -24.66 -37.03
C LYS A 260 -28.90 -24.93 -37.62
#